data_720b9b7d9ffe6e9f7fd068f5eb7f11d5
#
_entry.id   720b9b7d9ffe6e9f7fd068f5eb7f11d5
#
_cell.length_a   1.000
_cell.length_b   1.000
_cell.length_c   1.000
_cell.angle_alpha   90.00
_cell.angle_beta   90.00
_cell.angle_gamma   90.00
#
_symmetry.space_group_name_H-M   'P 1'
#
loop_
_entity.id
_entity.type
_entity.pdbx_description
1 polymer ?
#
loop_
_entity_poly.entity_id
_entity_poly.type
_entity_poly.pdbx_seq_one_letter_code
_entity_poly.pdbx_strand_id
1 'polypeptide(L)'
;MKKCILICNLESGKGIKENELNNIIKTINKYDYDVTLKITEKSGDAKEFVKNIDKADLVLSIGGDGTFNEIITGNYHRKERLLLSHIPVGTTNDIGNMLGMSKNIIKNVENILNGEKKQVDIGLINNQPFMYVAGFGKFINVPYETSRNLKKKLGHFAYLINGIKEFFNKTKLYELEYTINNTTYRGLYTLILISNANRIAGFNNIYKNVKLDDNKFEIMFCNITKKQTLVKSILIMLKSDITNVPGIYCHTTDSLTIKFKEPPKQCWTIDGEKLESDKKEFKIDIDKNTYMLLPKKNIDNLFIKKQ
;
A
#
# COMPACT_ATOMS: atom_id res chain seq x y z
N MET A 1 -16.84 5.97 27.69
CA MET A 1 -16.04 5.02 26.86
C MET A 1 -16.01 5.54 25.43
N LYS A 2 -14.86 5.48 24.78
CA LYS A 2 -14.68 5.81 23.36
C LYS A 2 -15.21 4.67 22.49
N LYS A 3 -15.72 4.95 21.32
CA LYS A 3 -16.26 3.93 20.39
C LYS A 3 -15.18 3.43 19.43
N CYS A 4 -14.85 2.14 19.48
CA CYS A 4 -13.97 1.46 18.54
C CYS A 4 -14.77 0.54 17.61
N ILE A 5 -14.67 0.74 16.31
CA ILE A 5 -15.18 -0.22 15.32
C ILE A 5 -14.03 -1.12 14.92
N LEU A 6 -14.11 -2.39 15.28
CA LEU A 6 -13.14 -3.41 14.93
C LEU A 6 -13.58 -4.13 13.66
N ILE A 7 -12.89 -3.90 12.53
CA ILE A 7 -13.18 -4.57 11.26
C ILE A 7 -12.18 -5.70 11.06
N CYS A 8 -12.65 -6.93 10.99
CA CYS A 8 -11.82 -8.12 10.97
C CYS A 8 -12.09 -8.99 9.75
N ASN A 9 -11.02 -9.34 9.03
CA ASN A 9 -11.01 -10.38 8.01
C ASN A 9 -10.41 -11.67 8.62
N LEU A 10 -11.29 -12.59 9.04
CA LEU A 10 -10.91 -13.83 9.70
C LEU A 10 -10.09 -14.77 8.82
N GLU A 11 -10.23 -14.68 7.48
CA GLU A 11 -9.51 -15.53 6.54
C GLU A 11 -8.13 -15.00 6.14
N SER A 12 -7.76 -13.82 6.64
CA SER A 12 -6.50 -13.18 6.26
C SER A 12 -5.29 -13.96 6.78
N GLY A 13 -4.30 -14.20 5.93
CA GLY A 13 -3.08 -14.91 6.28
C GLY A 13 -3.31 -16.35 6.76
N LYS A 14 -3.00 -16.60 8.03
CA LYS A 14 -3.23 -17.90 8.69
C LYS A 14 -4.64 -18.04 9.29
N GLY A 15 -5.42 -16.97 9.23
CA GLY A 15 -6.70 -16.87 9.91
C GLY A 15 -6.56 -16.44 11.38
N ILE A 16 -7.63 -15.90 11.92
CA ILE A 16 -7.72 -15.50 13.33
C ILE A 16 -8.70 -16.45 14.03
N LYS A 17 -8.28 -17.02 15.15
CA LYS A 17 -9.13 -17.89 15.95
C LYS A 17 -10.00 -17.06 16.88
N GLU A 18 -11.16 -17.60 17.26
CA GLU A 18 -12.12 -16.95 18.16
C GLU A 18 -11.50 -16.49 19.49
N ASN A 19 -10.71 -17.37 20.13
CA ASN A 19 -10.02 -17.02 21.38
C ASN A 19 -9.04 -15.86 21.22
N GLU A 20 -8.37 -15.76 20.06
CA GLU A 20 -7.45 -14.67 19.74
C GLU A 20 -8.21 -13.36 19.54
N LEU A 21 -9.33 -13.41 18.81
CA LEU A 21 -10.22 -12.26 18.63
C LEU A 21 -10.78 -11.76 19.95
N ASN A 22 -11.24 -12.67 20.82
CA ASN A 22 -11.73 -12.34 22.16
C ASN A 22 -10.64 -11.66 23.02
N ASN A 23 -9.39 -12.11 22.94
CA ASN A 23 -8.27 -11.49 23.65
C ASN A 23 -7.97 -10.08 23.11
N ILE A 24 -8.09 -9.87 21.80
CA ILE A 24 -7.94 -8.55 21.17
C ILE A 24 -9.02 -7.59 21.72
N ILE A 25 -10.29 -8.00 21.70
CA ILE A 25 -11.41 -7.20 22.20
C ILE A 25 -11.21 -6.86 23.68
N LYS A 26 -10.88 -7.85 24.51
CA LYS A 26 -10.57 -7.63 25.93
C LYS A 26 -9.43 -6.62 26.12
N THR A 27 -8.41 -6.68 25.28
CA THR A 27 -7.28 -5.74 25.33
C THR A 27 -7.73 -4.32 24.98
N ILE A 28 -8.54 -4.16 23.92
CA ILE A 28 -9.06 -2.84 23.51
C ILE A 28 -9.93 -2.23 24.62
N ASN A 29 -10.80 -3.03 25.25
CA ASN A 29 -11.67 -2.57 26.33
C ASN A 29 -10.89 -2.05 27.55
N LYS A 30 -9.69 -2.57 27.85
CA LYS A 30 -8.81 -2.05 28.91
C LYS A 30 -8.35 -0.61 28.70
N TYR A 31 -8.44 -0.09 27.47
CA TYR A 31 -8.08 1.27 27.09
C TYR A 31 -9.29 2.20 26.97
N ASP A 32 -10.38 1.89 27.67
CA ASP A 32 -11.61 2.68 27.71
C ASP A 32 -12.33 2.82 26.36
N TYR A 33 -12.21 1.79 25.51
CA TYR A 33 -13.00 1.67 24.28
C TYR A 33 -14.12 0.66 24.43
N ASP A 34 -15.30 1.01 23.92
CA ASP A 34 -16.41 0.10 23.63
C ASP A 34 -16.27 -0.43 22.20
N VAL A 35 -16.21 -1.76 22.06
CA VAL A 35 -15.86 -2.40 20.78
C VAL A 35 -17.10 -2.93 20.07
N THR A 36 -17.35 -2.41 18.87
CA THR A 36 -18.29 -3.02 17.93
C THR A 36 -17.50 -3.81 16.88
N LEU A 37 -17.69 -5.13 16.84
CA LEU A 37 -17.04 -6.03 15.87
C LEU A 37 -17.84 -6.08 14.57
N LYS A 38 -17.13 -5.97 13.44
CA LYS A 38 -17.62 -6.21 12.08
C LYS A 38 -16.70 -7.21 11.39
N ILE A 39 -17.24 -8.33 10.91
CA ILE A 39 -16.50 -9.38 10.20
C ILE A 39 -16.79 -9.25 8.71
N THR A 40 -15.73 -9.25 7.89
CA THR A 40 -15.88 -9.26 6.43
C THR A 40 -16.10 -10.68 5.94
N GLU A 41 -17.05 -10.87 5.04
CA GLU A 41 -17.37 -12.14 4.39
C GLU A 41 -16.84 -12.18 2.94
N LYS A 42 -16.79 -11.02 2.29
CA LYS A 42 -16.33 -10.89 0.90
C LYS A 42 -15.56 -9.59 0.67
N SER A 43 -14.90 -9.50 -0.48
CA SER A 43 -14.27 -8.27 -0.94
C SER A 43 -15.27 -7.15 -1.07
N GLY A 44 -14.88 -5.95 -0.64
CA GLY A 44 -15.70 -4.73 -0.60
C GLY A 44 -16.43 -4.50 0.72
N ASP A 45 -16.58 -5.52 1.59
CA ASP A 45 -17.32 -5.37 2.85
C ASP A 45 -16.69 -4.35 3.77
N ALA A 46 -15.37 -4.35 3.91
CA ALA A 46 -14.67 -3.41 4.79
C ALA A 46 -14.88 -1.96 4.33
N LYS A 47 -14.88 -1.73 3.02
CA LYS A 47 -15.19 -0.42 2.42
C LYS A 47 -16.61 0.02 2.76
N GLU A 48 -17.60 -0.85 2.56
CA GLU A 48 -19.00 -0.51 2.83
C GLU A 48 -19.26 -0.35 4.34
N PHE A 49 -18.62 -1.14 5.19
CA PHE A 49 -18.71 -0.95 6.64
C PHE A 49 -18.24 0.45 7.05
N VAL A 50 -17.07 0.89 6.55
CA VAL A 50 -16.54 2.21 6.90
C VAL A 50 -17.41 3.33 6.38
N LYS A 51 -17.93 3.26 5.15
CA LYS A 51 -18.84 4.26 4.60
C LYS A 51 -20.07 4.50 5.45
N ASN A 52 -20.61 3.42 6.06
CA ASN A 52 -21.87 3.40 6.80
C ASN A 52 -21.69 3.54 8.34
N ILE A 53 -20.50 3.86 8.84
CA ILE A 53 -20.29 4.19 10.25
C ILE A 53 -20.81 5.60 10.50
N ASP A 54 -21.77 5.76 11.39
CA ASP A 54 -22.21 7.09 11.82
C ASP A 54 -21.07 7.83 12.52
N LYS A 55 -20.61 7.29 13.66
CA LYS A 55 -19.58 7.88 14.50
C LYS A 55 -18.72 6.79 15.13
N ALA A 56 -17.40 7.02 15.13
CA ALA A 56 -16.43 6.22 15.88
C ALA A 56 -15.23 7.09 16.24
N ASP A 57 -14.63 6.82 17.40
CA ASP A 57 -13.37 7.45 17.83
C ASP A 57 -12.16 6.76 17.19
N LEU A 58 -12.30 5.47 16.83
CA LEU A 58 -11.28 4.68 16.17
C LEU A 58 -11.93 3.60 15.30
N VAL A 59 -11.42 3.44 14.08
CA VAL A 59 -11.63 2.24 13.24
C VAL A 59 -10.34 1.45 13.22
N LEU A 60 -10.36 0.27 13.81
CA LEU A 60 -9.23 -0.63 13.89
C LEU A 60 -9.41 -1.78 12.92
N SER A 61 -8.49 -1.92 11.97
CA SER A 61 -8.47 -3.00 10.99
C SER A 61 -7.66 -4.19 11.51
N ILE A 62 -8.17 -5.40 11.34
CA ILE A 62 -7.41 -6.64 11.47
C ILE A 62 -7.53 -7.40 10.16
N GLY A 63 -6.45 -7.45 9.38
CA GLY A 63 -6.48 -8.04 8.04
C GLY A 63 -5.15 -7.97 7.32
N GLY A 64 -5.18 -8.19 6.02
CA GLY A 64 -4.05 -7.91 5.12
C GLY A 64 -4.11 -6.50 4.55
N ASP A 65 -3.10 -6.17 3.72
CA ASP A 65 -3.00 -4.86 3.06
C ASP A 65 -4.27 -4.54 2.23
N GLY A 66 -4.88 -5.53 1.55
CA GLY A 66 -6.13 -5.35 0.80
C GLY A 66 -7.33 -4.97 1.68
N THR A 67 -7.50 -5.60 2.85
CA THR A 67 -8.55 -5.22 3.81
C THR A 67 -8.37 -3.78 4.27
N PHE A 68 -7.13 -3.36 4.51
CA PHE A 68 -6.85 -2.00 4.93
C PHE A 68 -7.05 -0.99 3.79
N ASN A 69 -6.70 -1.35 2.55
CA ASN A 69 -7.00 -0.51 1.38
C ASN A 69 -8.51 -0.27 1.21
N GLU A 70 -9.35 -1.29 1.41
CA GLU A 70 -10.81 -1.13 1.42
C GLU A 70 -11.27 -0.14 2.50
N ILE A 71 -10.70 -0.20 3.71
CA ILE A 71 -11.00 0.73 4.81
C ILE A 71 -10.60 2.16 4.45
N ILE A 72 -9.41 2.36 3.90
CA ILE A 72 -8.94 3.66 3.41
C ILE A 72 -9.87 4.18 2.33
N THR A 73 -10.25 3.33 1.37
CA THR A 73 -11.17 3.69 0.30
C THR A 73 -12.54 4.09 0.84
N GLY A 74 -13.08 3.33 1.79
CA GLY A 74 -14.33 3.66 2.48
C GLY A 74 -14.25 5.00 3.20
N ASN A 75 -13.16 5.24 3.94
CA ASN A 75 -12.92 6.47 4.66
C ASN A 75 -12.73 7.68 3.73
N TYR A 76 -12.03 7.50 2.60
CA TYR A 76 -11.83 8.54 1.59
C TYR A 76 -13.16 9.09 1.04
N HIS A 77 -14.18 8.28 0.88
CA HIS A 77 -15.48 8.71 0.38
C HIS A 77 -16.41 9.28 1.45
N ARG A 78 -15.97 9.38 2.69
CA ARG A 78 -16.76 9.99 3.77
C ARG A 78 -16.61 11.50 3.77
N LYS A 79 -17.70 12.21 4.13
CA LYS A 79 -17.67 13.65 4.37
C LYS A 79 -16.82 13.99 5.61
N GLU A 80 -16.98 13.18 6.68
CA GLU A 80 -16.16 13.26 7.91
C GLU A 80 -15.25 12.05 8.01
N ARG A 81 -13.94 12.28 7.99
CA ARG A 81 -12.93 11.22 8.07
C ARG A 81 -12.82 10.66 9.48
N LEU A 82 -12.72 9.35 9.58
CA LEU A 82 -12.50 8.63 10.83
C LEU A 82 -11.00 8.46 11.10
N LEU A 83 -10.64 8.35 12.38
CA LEU A 83 -9.30 7.94 12.79
C LEU A 83 -9.15 6.43 12.52
N LEU A 84 -8.12 6.06 11.76
CA LEU A 84 -7.86 4.68 11.35
C LEU A 84 -6.68 4.09 12.11
N SER A 85 -6.62 2.78 12.21
CA SER A 85 -5.41 2.03 12.50
C SER A 85 -5.47 0.63 11.90
N HIS A 86 -4.32 -0.06 11.82
CA HIS A 86 -4.21 -1.35 11.16
C HIS A 86 -3.34 -2.33 11.93
N ILE A 87 -3.84 -3.55 12.08
CA ILE A 87 -3.10 -4.69 12.62
C ILE A 87 -2.91 -5.70 11.49
N PRO A 88 -1.68 -5.89 11.04
CA PRO A 88 -1.39 -6.74 9.89
C PRO A 88 -1.41 -8.22 10.28
N VAL A 89 -2.28 -9.01 9.64
CA VAL A 89 -2.35 -10.46 9.78
C VAL A 89 -2.35 -11.19 8.44
N GLY A 90 -2.12 -10.46 7.35
CA GLY A 90 -2.01 -10.99 6.00
C GLY A 90 -0.69 -11.72 5.74
N THR A 91 -0.40 -11.97 4.46
CA THR A 91 0.81 -12.70 4.03
C THR A 91 2.01 -11.77 3.88
N THR A 92 1.85 -10.63 3.24
CA THR A 92 2.93 -9.68 2.91
C THR A 92 3.07 -8.61 3.97
N ASN A 93 1.94 -8.00 4.35
CA ASN A 93 1.84 -6.97 5.39
C ASN A 93 2.81 -5.80 5.18
N ASP A 94 2.90 -5.30 3.94
CA ASP A 94 3.86 -4.24 3.61
C ASP A 94 3.59 -2.97 4.43
N ILE A 95 2.32 -2.59 4.57
CA ILE A 95 1.89 -1.44 5.39
C ILE A 95 2.28 -1.66 6.86
N GLY A 96 1.93 -2.81 7.43
CA GLY A 96 2.23 -3.12 8.82
C GLY A 96 3.73 -3.17 9.12
N ASN A 97 4.51 -3.78 8.22
CA ASN A 97 5.96 -3.83 8.35
C ASN A 97 6.60 -2.44 8.25
N MET A 98 6.12 -1.60 7.32
CA MET A 98 6.56 -0.20 7.18
C MET A 98 6.30 0.59 8.48
N LEU A 99 5.14 0.38 9.10
CA LEU A 99 4.74 1.00 10.36
C LEU A 99 5.34 0.33 11.61
N GLY A 100 6.34 -0.55 11.46
CA GLY A 100 7.06 -1.17 12.57
C GLY A 100 6.25 -2.17 13.40
N MET A 101 5.16 -2.71 12.83
CA MET A 101 4.32 -3.71 13.50
C MET A 101 5.05 -5.04 13.66
N SER A 102 4.84 -5.69 14.79
CA SER A 102 5.41 -7.00 15.09
C SER A 102 4.47 -8.14 14.68
N LYS A 103 4.95 -9.40 14.79
CA LYS A 103 4.09 -10.58 14.62
C LYS A 103 3.14 -10.82 15.81
N ASN A 104 3.36 -10.15 16.93
CA ASN A 104 2.50 -10.28 18.12
C ASN A 104 1.34 -9.30 18.03
N ILE A 105 0.15 -9.81 17.77
CA ILE A 105 -1.08 -9.05 17.57
C ILE A 105 -1.42 -8.22 18.81
N ILE A 106 -1.41 -8.82 19.99
CA ILE A 106 -1.75 -8.13 21.25
C ILE A 106 -0.79 -6.97 21.51
N LYS A 107 0.50 -7.19 21.31
CA LYS A 107 1.50 -6.13 21.44
C LYS A 107 1.27 -4.99 20.45
N ASN A 108 0.85 -5.29 19.23
CA ASN A 108 0.49 -4.26 18.26
C ASN A 108 -0.73 -3.45 18.71
N VAL A 109 -1.77 -4.11 19.24
CA VAL A 109 -2.96 -3.42 19.82
C VAL A 109 -2.53 -2.46 20.92
N GLU A 110 -1.76 -2.94 21.90
CA GLU A 110 -1.27 -2.12 23.02
C GLU A 110 -0.42 -0.93 22.52
N ASN A 111 0.50 -1.16 21.59
CA ASN A 111 1.35 -0.12 21.03
C ASN A 111 0.55 0.95 20.28
N ILE A 112 -0.50 0.56 19.54
CA ILE A 112 -1.39 1.46 18.83
C ILE A 112 -2.20 2.29 19.82
N LEU A 113 -2.83 1.65 20.83
CA LEU A 113 -3.69 2.34 21.77
C LEU A 113 -2.92 3.29 22.73
N ASN A 114 -1.63 3.03 22.95
CA ASN A 114 -0.67 3.94 23.61
C ASN A 114 0.04 4.88 22.64
N GLY A 115 -0.35 4.85 21.38
CA GLY A 115 0.29 5.56 20.29
C GLY A 115 -0.10 7.03 20.17
N GLU A 116 0.14 7.59 19.01
CA GLU A 116 -0.22 8.97 18.70
C GLU A 116 -0.94 9.09 17.35
N LYS A 117 -1.78 10.11 17.25
CA LYS A 117 -2.47 10.44 16.00
C LYS A 117 -1.49 11.13 15.07
N LYS A 118 -1.30 10.56 13.88
CA LYS A 118 -0.48 11.13 12.80
C LYS A 118 -1.35 11.38 11.58
N GLN A 119 -1.09 12.47 10.87
CA GLN A 119 -1.58 12.67 9.51
C GLN A 119 -0.74 11.79 8.59
N VAL A 120 -1.39 11.19 7.60
CA VAL A 120 -0.74 10.31 6.62
C VAL A 120 -1.23 10.69 5.23
N ASP A 121 -0.30 10.91 4.33
CA ASP A 121 -0.57 11.17 2.93
C ASP A 121 -1.06 9.90 2.24
N ILE A 122 -2.16 10.00 1.50
CA ILE A 122 -2.74 8.91 0.71
C ILE A 122 -2.65 9.29 -0.76
N GLY A 123 -2.03 8.44 -1.57
CA GLY A 123 -2.00 8.64 -3.01
C GLY A 123 -3.39 8.44 -3.62
N LEU A 124 -3.70 9.20 -4.66
CA LEU A 124 -4.92 9.09 -5.44
C LEU A 124 -4.55 8.84 -6.90
N ILE A 125 -5.12 7.83 -7.54
CA ILE A 125 -5.07 7.66 -9.00
C ILE A 125 -6.48 7.76 -9.57
N ASN A 126 -6.77 8.81 -10.33
CA ASN A 126 -8.12 9.13 -10.82
C ASN A 126 -9.17 9.06 -9.68
N ASN A 127 -8.88 9.63 -8.52
CA ASN A 127 -9.69 9.63 -7.29
C ASN A 127 -9.87 8.25 -6.62
N GLN A 128 -9.09 7.23 -7.00
CA GLN A 128 -9.01 5.97 -6.27
C GLN A 128 -7.83 6.01 -5.32
N PRO A 129 -8.05 5.88 -4.01
CA PRO A 129 -6.97 5.98 -3.02
C PRO A 129 -6.10 4.73 -2.99
N PHE A 130 -4.82 4.93 -2.74
CA PHE A 130 -3.86 3.88 -2.40
C PHE A 130 -2.94 4.35 -1.26
N MET A 131 -2.61 3.43 -0.36
CA MET A 131 -1.80 3.75 0.83
C MET A 131 -0.32 3.79 0.54
N TYR A 132 0.21 2.80 -0.19
CA TYR A 132 1.65 2.62 -0.31
C TYR A 132 2.16 2.49 -1.74
N VAL A 133 1.41 1.91 -2.68
CA VAL A 133 1.91 1.76 -4.06
C VAL A 133 0.82 1.68 -5.12
N ALA A 134 1.01 2.42 -6.21
CA ALA A 134 0.36 2.19 -7.49
C ALA A 134 1.39 1.77 -8.53
N GLY A 135 1.11 0.72 -9.28
CA GLY A 135 2.04 0.15 -10.24
C GLY A 135 1.38 -0.18 -11.59
N PHE A 136 2.18 -0.07 -12.65
CA PHE A 136 1.76 -0.41 -14.02
C PHE A 136 2.92 -1.03 -14.79
N GLY A 137 2.64 -2.05 -15.61
CA GLY A 137 3.61 -2.66 -16.51
C GLY A 137 4.18 -3.98 -16.01
N LYS A 138 5.48 -4.22 -16.26
CA LYS A 138 6.16 -5.48 -15.96
C LYS A 138 6.20 -5.75 -14.46
N PHE A 139 6.07 -7.01 -14.07
CA PHE A 139 6.04 -7.51 -12.67
C PHE A 139 4.80 -7.15 -11.83
N ILE A 140 3.95 -6.28 -12.30
CA ILE A 140 2.79 -5.80 -11.53
C ILE A 140 1.74 -6.92 -11.33
N ASN A 141 1.63 -7.86 -12.28
CA ASN A 141 0.66 -8.97 -12.20
C ASN A 141 1.13 -10.15 -11.32
N VAL A 142 2.38 -10.18 -10.89
CA VAL A 142 2.94 -11.27 -10.07
C VAL A 142 2.11 -11.57 -8.83
N PRO A 143 1.60 -10.59 -8.06
CA PRO A 143 0.73 -10.86 -6.91
C PRO A 143 -0.56 -11.57 -7.27
N TYR A 144 -1.18 -11.30 -8.43
CA TYR A 144 -2.45 -11.90 -8.85
C TYR A 144 -2.28 -13.30 -9.41
N GLU A 145 -1.21 -13.52 -10.18
CA GLU A 145 -0.89 -14.82 -10.79
C GLU A 145 -0.43 -15.85 -9.75
N THR A 146 -0.10 -15.39 -8.54
CA THR A 146 0.29 -16.27 -7.45
C THR A 146 -0.93 -16.83 -6.74
N SER A 147 -1.19 -18.13 -6.87
CA SER A 147 -2.35 -18.78 -6.27
C SER A 147 -2.38 -18.64 -4.74
N ARG A 148 -3.59 -18.50 -4.17
CA ARG A 148 -3.81 -18.36 -2.72
C ARG A 148 -3.18 -19.50 -1.91
N ASN A 149 -3.22 -20.73 -2.45
CA ASN A 149 -2.60 -21.90 -1.83
C ASN A 149 -1.07 -21.82 -1.83
N LEU A 150 -0.48 -21.30 -2.91
CA LEU A 150 0.96 -21.12 -3.01
C LEU A 150 1.45 -20.04 -2.05
N LYS A 151 0.70 -18.93 -1.94
CA LYS A 151 0.95 -17.86 -0.97
C LYS A 151 0.90 -18.37 0.48
N LYS A 152 -0.11 -19.19 0.83
CA LYS A 152 -0.24 -19.77 2.17
C LYS A 152 0.91 -20.72 2.52
N LYS A 153 1.41 -21.53 1.54
CA LYS A 153 2.47 -22.53 1.77
C LYS A 153 3.88 -21.93 1.76
N LEU A 154 4.15 -21.01 0.85
CA LEU A 154 5.52 -20.54 0.54
C LEU A 154 5.74 -19.05 0.91
N GLY A 155 4.71 -18.30 1.35
CA GLY A 155 4.85 -16.89 1.70
C GLY A 155 5.50 -16.08 0.58
N HIS A 156 6.56 -15.33 0.91
CA HIS A 156 7.30 -14.52 -0.06
C HIS A 156 7.96 -15.32 -1.21
N PHE A 157 8.33 -16.59 -0.99
CA PHE A 157 8.88 -17.43 -2.05
C PHE A 157 7.90 -17.67 -3.21
N ALA A 158 6.60 -17.63 -2.95
CA ALA A 158 5.59 -17.73 -4.01
C ALA A 158 5.67 -16.56 -5.01
N TYR A 159 5.91 -15.36 -4.52
CA TYR A 159 6.11 -14.17 -5.36
C TYR A 159 7.44 -14.26 -6.14
N LEU A 160 8.50 -14.78 -5.51
CA LEU A 160 9.79 -14.96 -6.16
C LEU A 160 9.68 -15.92 -7.36
N ILE A 161 8.97 -17.06 -7.20
CA ILE A 161 8.76 -18.04 -8.28
C ILE A 161 8.01 -17.41 -9.46
N ASN A 162 6.94 -16.67 -9.22
CA ASN A 162 6.20 -15.99 -10.28
C ASN A 162 6.95 -14.78 -10.86
N GLY A 163 7.71 -14.07 -10.04
CA GLY A 163 8.63 -13.02 -10.50
C GLY A 163 9.69 -13.57 -11.46
N ILE A 164 10.22 -14.76 -11.22
CA ILE A 164 11.13 -15.46 -12.13
C ILE A 164 10.44 -15.78 -13.46
N LYS A 165 9.19 -16.28 -13.44
CA LYS A 165 8.43 -16.54 -14.67
C LYS A 165 8.22 -15.25 -15.46
N GLU A 166 7.77 -14.19 -14.80
CA GLU A 166 7.57 -12.88 -15.42
C GLU A 166 8.88 -12.27 -15.98
N PHE A 167 10.02 -12.56 -15.34
CA PHE A 167 11.34 -12.20 -15.82
C PHE A 167 11.64 -12.77 -17.23
N PHE A 168 11.16 -13.98 -17.53
CA PHE A 168 11.34 -14.63 -18.84
C PHE A 168 10.31 -14.19 -19.89
N ASN A 169 9.20 -13.58 -19.48
CA ASN A 169 8.20 -13.07 -20.42
C ASN A 169 8.73 -11.91 -21.26
N LYS A 170 8.18 -11.78 -22.48
CA LYS A 170 8.50 -10.63 -23.35
C LYS A 170 8.15 -9.33 -22.63
N THR A 171 9.09 -8.41 -22.62
CA THR A 171 8.89 -7.08 -22.05
C THR A 171 8.11 -6.22 -23.02
N LYS A 172 6.94 -5.75 -22.62
CA LYS A 172 6.12 -4.80 -23.39
C LYS A 172 6.57 -3.38 -23.07
N LEU A 173 6.71 -2.57 -24.09
CA LEU A 173 6.94 -1.14 -23.99
C LEU A 173 5.64 -0.39 -24.20
N TYR A 174 5.40 0.61 -23.38
CA TYR A 174 4.27 1.50 -23.47
C TYR A 174 4.75 2.90 -23.80
N GLU A 175 4.25 3.43 -24.93
CA GLU A 175 4.53 4.81 -25.33
C GLU A 175 3.60 5.74 -24.53
N LEU A 176 4.20 6.64 -23.76
CA LEU A 176 3.47 7.58 -22.93
C LEU A 176 4.24 8.90 -22.75
N GLU A 177 3.51 9.91 -22.36
CA GLU A 177 4.04 11.14 -21.81
C GLU A 177 3.61 11.27 -20.34
N TYR A 178 4.46 11.90 -19.51
CA TYR A 178 4.10 12.25 -18.16
C TYR A 178 4.55 13.68 -17.84
N THR A 179 3.75 14.37 -17.04
CA THR A 179 3.98 15.77 -16.67
C THR A 179 4.13 15.89 -15.17
N ILE A 180 5.25 16.48 -14.76
CA ILE A 180 5.61 16.80 -13.37
C ILE A 180 6.06 18.25 -13.32
N ASN A 181 5.50 19.06 -12.41
CA ASN A 181 5.89 20.46 -12.21
C ASN A 181 5.93 21.25 -13.53
N ASN A 182 4.91 21.10 -14.37
CA ASN A 182 4.78 21.73 -15.70
C ASN A 182 5.83 21.26 -16.74
N THR A 183 6.66 20.29 -16.44
CA THR A 183 7.61 19.70 -17.38
C THR A 183 7.07 18.37 -17.90
N THR A 184 7.00 18.23 -19.23
CA THR A 184 6.50 17.02 -19.89
C THR A 184 7.66 16.20 -20.45
N TYR A 185 7.68 14.93 -20.07
CA TYR A 185 8.63 13.93 -20.54
C TYR A 185 7.91 12.94 -21.45
N ARG A 186 8.55 12.46 -22.49
CA ARG A 186 8.01 11.46 -23.43
C ARG A 186 8.95 10.29 -23.56
N GLY A 187 8.42 9.09 -23.66
CA GLY A 187 9.26 7.91 -23.82
C GLY A 187 8.50 6.60 -23.89
N LEU A 188 9.31 5.53 -23.92
CA LEU A 188 8.85 4.15 -23.90
C LEU A 188 9.23 3.53 -22.54
N TYR A 189 8.26 3.01 -21.82
CA TYR A 189 8.46 2.49 -20.47
C TYR A 189 7.91 1.08 -20.33
N THR A 190 8.56 0.29 -19.50
CA THR A 190 8.19 -1.10 -19.19
C THR A 190 7.48 -1.26 -17.86
N LEU A 191 7.76 -0.32 -16.94
CA LEU A 191 7.26 -0.33 -15.57
C LEU A 191 7.13 1.09 -15.06
N ILE A 192 6.05 1.37 -14.36
CA ILE A 192 5.81 2.59 -13.59
C ILE A 192 5.46 2.16 -12.17
N LEU A 193 6.12 2.76 -11.18
CA LEU A 193 5.76 2.65 -9.76
C LEU A 193 5.59 4.05 -9.18
N ILE A 194 4.52 4.24 -8.45
CA ILE A 194 4.22 5.45 -7.70
C ILE A 194 4.01 5.01 -6.26
N SER A 195 4.76 5.56 -5.34
CA SER A 195 4.82 5.03 -3.98
C SER A 195 4.88 6.13 -2.94
N ASN A 196 4.14 5.93 -1.85
CA ASN A 196 4.30 6.64 -0.60
C ASN A 196 4.82 5.67 0.47
N ALA A 197 5.88 4.91 0.13
CA ALA A 197 6.42 3.90 1.03
C ALA A 197 7.89 3.60 0.73
N ASN A 198 8.66 3.30 1.78
CA ASN A 198 10.02 2.80 1.65
C ASN A 198 10.11 1.28 1.48
N ARG A 199 8.95 0.59 1.51
CA ARG A 199 8.83 -0.87 1.37
C ARG A 199 7.76 -1.21 0.34
N ILE A 200 8.13 -2.00 -0.68
CA ILE A 200 7.22 -2.44 -1.74
C ILE A 200 7.46 -3.92 -2.02
N ALA A 201 6.40 -4.72 -2.02
CA ALA A 201 6.43 -6.17 -2.32
C ALA A 201 7.47 -6.95 -1.50
N GLY A 202 7.71 -6.55 -0.25
CA GLY A 202 8.69 -7.15 0.65
C GLY A 202 10.12 -6.62 0.51
N PHE A 203 10.42 -5.79 -0.46
CA PHE A 203 11.73 -5.11 -0.61
C PHE A 203 11.77 -3.83 0.21
N ASN A 204 12.78 -3.70 1.08
CA ASN A 204 12.98 -2.51 1.89
C ASN A 204 13.87 -1.49 1.16
N ASN A 205 13.71 -0.22 1.52
CA ASN A 205 14.59 0.88 1.10
C ASN A 205 14.72 1.03 -0.43
N ILE A 206 13.63 0.77 -1.17
CA ILE A 206 13.56 1.05 -2.61
C ILE A 206 13.85 2.53 -2.83
N TYR A 207 13.22 3.38 -2.02
CA TYR A 207 13.49 4.81 -1.97
C TYR A 207 14.09 5.18 -0.62
N LYS A 208 15.02 6.14 -0.63
CA LYS A 208 15.58 6.74 0.58
C LYS A 208 14.74 7.93 1.02
N ASN A 209 14.62 8.12 2.33
CA ASN A 209 14.01 9.32 2.92
C ASN A 209 12.52 9.53 2.62
N VAL A 210 11.78 8.47 2.34
CA VAL A 210 10.31 8.55 2.22
C VAL A 210 9.72 9.09 3.50
N LYS A 211 8.78 10.03 3.38
CA LYS A 211 7.96 10.56 4.45
C LYS A 211 6.49 10.31 4.14
N LEU A 212 5.71 10.04 5.17
CA LEU A 212 4.27 9.79 5.03
C LEU A 212 3.43 11.05 5.24
N ASP A 213 4.07 12.21 5.46
CA ASP A 213 3.42 13.48 5.79
C ASP A 213 4.11 14.70 5.14
N ASP A 214 4.89 14.49 4.05
CA ASP A 214 5.59 15.57 3.33
C ASP A 214 4.84 16.09 2.11
N ASN A 215 3.63 15.56 1.88
CA ASN A 215 2.79 15.87 0.72
C ASN A 215 3.44 15.49 -0.62
N LYS A 216 4.24 14.46 -0.66
CA LYS A 216 4.90 13.98 -1.88
C LYS A 216 4.79 12.46 -1.98
N PHE A 217 5.00 11.98 -3.17
CA PHE A 217 5.20 10.56 -3.46
C PHE A 217 6.40 10.39 -4.39
N GLU A 218 7.03 9.21 -4.31
CA GLU A 218 8.13 8.80 -5.16
C GLU A 218 7.60 8.11 -6.39
N ILE A 219 8.20 8.44 -7.53
CA ILE A 219 7.86 7.86 -8.82
C ILE A 219 9.08 7.22 -9.44
N MET A 220 8.89 6.06 -10.01
CA MET A 220 9.89 5.39 -10.82
C MET A 220 9.31 5.03 -12.20
N PHE A 221 9.95 5.51 -13.25
CA PHE A 221 9.76 5.04 -14.61
C PHE A 221 10.94 4.17 -15.02
N CYS A 222 10.66 2.98 -15.56
CA CYS A 222 11.70 2.06 -16.04
C CYS A 222 11.53 1.80 -17.54
N ASN A 223 12.62 1.89 -18.31
CA ASN A 223 12.63 1.56 -19.73
C ASN A 223 13.55 0.37 -20.07
N ILE A 224 13.97 -0.42 -19.08
CA ILE A 224 14.86 -1.55 -19.27
C ILE A 224 14.15 -2.69 -19.98
N THR A 225 14.63 -3.08 -21.16
CA THR A 225 14.06 -4.17 -21.97
C THR A 225 14.94 -5.41 -22.01
N LYS A 226 16.27 -5.24 -21.93
CA LYS A 226 17.23 -6.34 -22.03
C LYS A 226 17.36 -7.06 -20.69
N LYS A 227 17.22 -8.40 -20.70
CA LYS A 227 17.34 -9.24 -19.50
C LYS A 227 18.67 -9.07 -18.76
N GLN A 228 19.77 -8.97 -19.52
CA GLN A 228 21.10 -8.77 -18.94
C GLN A 228 21.22 -7.44 -18.19
N THR A 229 20.65 -6.37 -18.76
CA THR A 229 20.60 -5.05 -18.12
C THR A 229 19.73 -5.12 -16.85
N LEU A 230 18.58 -5.81 -16.89
CA LEU A 230 17.71 -5.97 -15.74
C LEU A 230 18.40 -6.71 -14.57
N VAL A 231 19.16 -7.80 -14.86
CA VAL A 231 19.95 -8.49 -13.83
C VAL A 231 20.99 -7.57 -13.22
N LYS A 232 21.75 -6.83 -14.06
CA LYS A 232 22.72 -5.84 -13.55
C LYS A 232 22.06 -4.76 -12.69
N SER A 233 20.88 -4.28 -13.12
CA SER A 233 20.11 -3.28 -12.40
C SER A 233 19.69 -3.78 -11.00
N ILE A 234 19.20 -5.02 -10.90
CA ILE A 234 18.86 -5.63 -9.61
C ILE A 234 20.09 -5.73 -8.70
N LEU A 235 21.24 -6.14 -9.23
CA LEU A 235 22.48 -6.19 -8.46
C LEU A 235 22.95 -4.81 -7.98
N ILE A 236 22.76 -3.77 -8.79
CA ILE A 236 23.04 -2.38 -8.40
C ILE A 236 22.07 -1.95 -7.28
N MET A 237 20.77 -2.21 -7.43
CA MET A 237 19.74 -1.87 -6.44
C MET A 237 20.01 -2.52 -5.07
N LEU A 238 20.56 -3.74 -5.05
CA LEU A 238 20.91 -4.42 -3.80
C LEU A 238 22.10 -3.78 -3.08
N LYS A 239 22.95 -3.03 -3.79
CA LYS A 239 24.20 -2.45 -3.27
C LYS A 239 24.18 -0.93 -3.17
N SER A 240 23.34 -0.25 -3.94
CA SER A 240 23.32 1.20 -4.04
C SER A 240 21.91 1.75 -4.24
N ASP A 241 21.81 3.05 -4.44
CA ASP A 241 20.56 3.74 -4.69
C ASP A 241 19.96 3.38 -6.05
N ILE A 242 18.64 3.20 -6.10
CA ILE A 242 17.87 2.94 -7.33
C ILE A 242 18.05 4.05 -8.37
N THR A 243 18.29 5.29 -7.94
CA THR A 243 18.49 6.45 -8.80
C THR A 243 19.75 6.35 -9.68
N ASN A 244 20.70 5.49 -9.29
CA ASN A 244 21.96 5.27 -10.03
C ASN A 244 21.84 4.16 -11.10
N VAL A 245 20.64 3.59 -11.28
CA VAL A 245 20.45 2.49 -12.25
C VAL A 245 20.13 3.05 -13.64
N PRO A 246 20.95 2.78 -14.66
CA PRO A 246 20.66 3.22 -16.04
C PRO A 246 19.32 2.68 -16.55
N GLY A 247 18.48 3.56 -17.08
CA GLY A 247 17.13 3.21 -17.56
C GLY A 247 16.04 3.23 -16.47
N ILE A 248 16.40 3.74 -15.29
CA ILE A 248 15.45 4.10 -14.23
C ILE A 248 15.46 5.62 -14.05
N TYR A 249 14.28 6.21 -14.03
CA TYR A 249 14.06 7.65 -13.84
C TYR A 249 13.20 7.82 -12.60
N CYS A 250 13.75 8.45 -11.58
CA CYS A 250 13.07 8.69 -10.31
C CYS A 250 12.72 10.17 -10.15
N HIS A 251 11.53 10.43 -9.63
CA HIS A 251 11.05 11.77 -9.30
C HIS A 251 10.35 11.73 -7.95
N THR A 252 10.27 12.88 -7.30
CA THR A 252 9.46 13.11 -6.11
C THR A 252 8.58 14.32 -6.38
N THR A 253 7.26 14.19 -6.22
CA THR A 253 6.30 15.26 -6.53
C THR A 253 5.00 15.06 -5.73
N ASP A 254 4.19 16.08 -5.69
CA ASP A 254 2.83 16.07 -5.10
C ASP A 254 1.73 15.77 -6.15
N SER A 255 2.06 15.92 -7.44
CA SER A 255 1.13 15.67 -8.54
C SER A 255 1.83 15.16 -9.79
N LEU A 256 1.13 14.31 -10.54
CA LEU A 256 1.62 13.70 -11.76
C LEU A 256 0.45 13.43 -12.72
N THR A 257 0.63 13.74 -13.99
CA THR A 257 -0.29 13.30 -15.04
C THR A 257 0.45 12.35 -15.98
N ILE A 258 -0.11 11.17 -16.22
CA ILE A 258 0.42 10.17 -17.18
C ILE A 258 -0.59 10.01 -18.29
N LYS A 259 -0.13 10.12 -19.55
CA LYS A 259 -0.97 9.96 -20.72
C LYS A 259 -0.35 8.95 -21.68
N PHE A 260 -1.01 7.81 -21.82
CA PHE A 260 -0.62 6.80 -22.81
C PHE A 260 -1.04 7.25 -24.21
N LYS A 261 -0.27 6.87 -25.20
CA LYS A 261 -0.62 7.11 -26.62
C LYS A 261 -1.96 6.46 -26.98
N GLU A 262 -2.18 5.23 -26.47
CA GLU A 262 -3.41 4.48 -26.58
C GLU A 262 -3.82 3.93 -25.22
N PRO A 263 -5.14 3.72 -24.94
CA PRO A 263 -5.58 3.11 -23.69
C PRO A 263 -4.85 1.78 -23.47
N PRO A 264 -4.19 1.60 -22.32
CA PRO A 264 -3.46 0.36 -22.08
C PRO A 264 -4.45 -0.79 -21.81
N LYS A 265 -4.20 -1.96 -22.42
CA LYS A 265 -4.97 -3.18 -22.14
C LYS A 265 -4.68 -3.78 -20.76
N GLN A 266 -3.57 -3.41 -20.16
CA GLN A 266 -3.16 -3.86 -18.84
C GLN A 266 -3.74 -2.91 -17.79
N CYS A 267 -4.22 -3.48 -16.67
CA CYS A 267 -4.70 -2.71 -15.54
C CYS A 267 -3.56 -2.16 -14.69
N TRP A 268 -3.80 -1.05 -14.03
CA TRP A 268 -3.01 -0.64 -12.88
C TRP A 268 -3.23 -1.57 -11.70
N THR A 269 -2.29 -1.56 -10.78
CA THR A 269 -2.42 -2.21 -9.48
C THR A 269 -2.25 -1.16 -8.40
N ILE A 270 -3.17 -1.11 -7.46
CA ILE A 270 -3.12 -0.22 -6.30
C ILE A 270 -3.16 -1.06 -5.02
N ASP A 271 -2.13 -0.95 -4.19
CA ASP A 271 -1.97 -1.72 -2.93
C ASP A 271 -2.21 -3.23 -3.08
N GLY A 272 -1.87 -3.78 -4.25
CA GLY A 272 -2.06 -5.19 -4.54
C GLY A 272 -3.42 -5.54 -5.17
N GLU A 273 -4.32 -4.58 -5.40
CA GLU A 273 -5.62 -4.79 -6.05
C GLU A 273 -5.64 -4.21 -7.46
N LYS A 274 -6.37 -4.86 -8.39
CA LYS A 274 -6.48 -4.38 -9.76
C LYS A 274 -7.37 -3.13 -9.85
N LEU A 275 -6.88 -2.12 -10.55
CA LEU A 275 -7.66 -0.97 -10.98
C LEU A 275 -7.95 -1.09 -12.48
N GLU A 276 -9.14 -1.54 -12.82
CA GLU A 276 -9.61 -1.59 -14.20
C GLU A 276 -9.92 -0.18 -14.70
N SER A 277 -9.47 0.13 -15.91
CA SER A 277 -9.74 1.41 -16.56
C SER A 277 -9.51 1.30 -18.06
N ASP A 278 -10.41 1.88 -18.83
CA ASP A 278 -10.33 2.09 -20.27
C ASP A 278 -9.69 3.45 -20.64
N LYS A 279 -9.30 4.23 -19.63
CA LYS A 279 -8.72 5.56 -19.81
C LYS A 279 -7.29 5.47 -20.32
N LYS A 280 -6.91 6.45 -21.13
CA LYS A 280 -5.52 6.67 -21.53
C LYS A 280 -4.79 7.70 -20.67
N GLU A 281 -5.51 8.45 -19.85
CA GLU A 281 -4.97 9.50 -18.99
C GLU A 281 -5.24 9.19 -17.53
N PHE A 282 -4.18 9.27 -16.72
CA PHE A 282 -4.20 9.01 -15.29
C PHE A 282 -3.62 10.21 -14.56
N LYS A 283 -4.43 10.78 -13.67
CA LYS A 283 -4.04 11.87 -12.80
C LYS A 283 -3.75 11.30 -11.41
N ILE A 284 -2.60 11.62 -10.88
CA ILE A 284 -2.15 11.19 -9.57
C ILE A 284 -2.00 12.43 -8.68
N ASP A 285 -2.65 12.40 -7.54
CA ASP A 285 -2.69 13.48 -6.55
C ASP A 285 -2.50 12.90 -5.13
N ILE A 286 -2.52 13.75 -4.11
CA ILE A 286 -2.41 13.36 -2.70
C ILE A 286 -3.64 13.85 -1.92
N ASP A 287 -4.24 12.93 -1.14
CA ASP A 287 -5.19 13.28 -0.08
C ASP A 287 -4.45 13.40 1.26
N LYS A 288 -4.63 14.57 1.92
CA LYS A 288 -3.96 14.94 3.18
C LYS A 288 -4.90 14.82 4.39
N ASN A 289 -6.10 14.30 4.21
CA ASN A 289 -7.15 14.31 5.22
C ASN A 289 -7.28 12.97 5.95
N THR A 290 -6.31 12.07 5.79
CA THR A 290 -6.30 10.79 6.48
C THR A 290 -5.46 10.86 7.74
N TYR A 291 -6.03 10.41 8.86
CA TYR A 291 -5.37 10.33 10.14
C TYR A 291 -5.31 8.89 10.63
N MET A 292 -4.16 8.50 11.15
CA MET A 292 -3.96 7.18 11.75
C MET A 292 -3.50 7.29 13.18
N LEU A 293 -3.97 6.37 14.03
CA LEU A 293 -3.41 6.10 15.35
C LEU A 293 -2.28 5.09 15.18
N LEU A 294 -1.05 5.50 15.46
CA LEU A 294 0.16 4.73 15.18
C LEU A 294 1.02 4.54 16.45
N PRO A 295 1.82 3.46 16.54
CA PRO A 295 2.77 3.29 17.62
C PRO A 295 3.76 4.47 17.68
N LYS A 296 4.19 4.86 18.88
CA LYS A 296 5.19 5.93 19.07
C LYS A 296 6.59 5.54 18.63
N LYS A 297 6.93 4.25 18.66
CA LYS A 297 8.28 3.75 18.37
C LYS A 297 8.41 3.20 16.95
N ASN A 298 9.60 3.31 16.39
CA ASN A 298 10.02 2.72 15.11
C ASN A 298 9.43 3.39 13.84
N ILE A 299 8.74 4.52 13.97
CA ILE A 299 8.13 5.23 12.83
C ILE A 299 8.63 6.67 12.68
N ASP A 300 9.47 7.18 13.60
CA ASP A 300 9.92 8.59 13.59
C ASP A 300 10.63 8.98 12.30
N ASN A 301 11.29 8.03 11.64
CA ASN A 301 11.95 8.24 10.36
C ASN A 301 10.98 8.37 9.20
N LEU A 302 9.69 8.00 9.37
CA LEU A 302 8.65 8.06 8.35
C LEU A 302 7.87 9.38 8.38
N PHE A 303 8.12 10.24 9.35
CA PHE A 303 7.42 11.50 9.51
C PHE A 303 8.39 12.68 9.57
N ILE A 304 7.92 13.85 9.16
CA ILE A 304 8.69 15.09 9.31
C ILE A 304 8.80 15.40 10.81
N LYS A 305 10.01 15.64 11.28
CA LYS A 305 10.20 16.10 12.66
C LYS A 305 9.54 17.48 12.79
N LYS A 306 8.50 17.58 13.59
CA LYS A 306 7.97 18.88 13.99
C LYS A 306 9.03 19.54 14.88
N GLN A 307 9.54 20.68 14.43
CA GLN A 307 10.40 21.56 15.25
C GLN A 307 9.62 22.13 16.42
#